data_9021ff463956ffc3639d97657ea1508a
#
_entry.id   9021ff463956ffc3639d97657ea1508a
#
_cell.length_a   1.000
_cell.length_b   1.000
_cell.length_c   1.000
_cell.angle_alpha   90.00
_cell.angle_beta   90.00
_cell.angle_gamma   90.00
#
_symmetry.space_group_name_H-M   'P 1'
#
loop_
_entity.id
_entity.type
_entity.pdbx_description
1 polymer ?
#
loop_
_entity_poly.entity_id
_entity_poly.type
_entity_poly.pdbx_seq_one_letter_code
_entity_poly.pdbx_strand_id
1 'polypeptide(L)'
;FPLGPGYWVDGVPVDLLAPTDGGIAAGHLAKARPAPARSAGGRKLTASGSYAVADQRAKVAKASRIWVEGRHDAELVEKVWGDDLRHEGVVVLLLEGVDNLVEVMREFAPSPTRRAGVLVDHLVAGSKESRIAAQVAQLPGGSNVLVTGHPYVDVWQAVKPSLFGLSAWPDVPRGTDIKHGTLAALGWPHATQADIAQGWQRILARVNSYKDIEPGLLGRMEEIIDFVTAPGTH
;
A
#
# COMPACT_ATOMS: atom_id res chain seq x y z
N PHE A 1 -12.04 -13.58 -26.06
CA PHE A 1 -11.26 -12.41 -25.62
C PHE A 1 -10.82 -12.68 -24.20
N PRO A 2 -9.52 -12.66 -23.84
CA PRO A 2 -9.10 -12.72 -22.45
C PRO A 2 -9.52 -11.40 -21.78
N LEU A 3 -10.33 -11.50 -20.74
CA LEU A 3 -10.64 -10.38 -19.88
C LEU A 3 -9.36 -10.02 -19.11
N GLY A 4 -8.99 -8.75 -19.15
CA GLY A 4 -7.82 -8.21 -18.48
C GLY A 4 -7.86 -8.31 -16.95
N PRO A 5 -6.91 -7.69 -16.25
CA PRO A 5 -6.61 -7.98 -14.84
C PRO A 5 -7.84 -7.81 -13.94
N GLY A 6 -7.98 -8.75 -12.99
CA GLY A 6 -9.11 -8.90 -12.08
C GLY A 6 -9.47 -7.66 -11.28
N TYR A 7 -10.72 -7.56 -10.89
CA TYR A 7 -11.23 -6.50 -10.02
C TYR A 7 -10.96 -6.82 -8.55
N TRP A 8 -10.71 -5.80 -7.75
CA TRP A 8 -10.51 -5.90 -6.32
C TRP A 8 -11.69 -5.27 -5.57
N VAL A 9 -12.28 -6.00 -4.65
CA VAL A 9 -13.32 -5.49 -3.76
C VAL A 9 -12.86 -5.72 -2.33
N ASP A 10 -12.76 -4.64 -1.55
CA ASP A 10 -12.31 -4.65 -0.15
C ASP A 10 -10.93 -5.34 0.07
N GLY A 11 -10.00 -5.14 -0.88
CA GLY A 11 -8.66 -5.73 -0.78
C GLY A 11 -8.59 -7.23 -1.05
N VAL A 12 -9.63 -7.81 -1.68
CA VAL A 12 -9.66 -9.21 -2.10
C VAL A 12 -9.82 -9.27 -3.63
N PRO A 13 -8.99 -10.05 -4.34
CA PRO A 13 -9.19 -10.28 -5.75
C PRO A 13 -10.53 -11.00 -5.98
N VAL A 14 -11.37 -10.46 -6.84
CA VAL A 14 -12.63 -11.08 -7.24
C VAL A 14 -12.61 -11.39 -8.71
N ASP A 15 -12.92 -12.63 -9.06
CA ASP A 15 -13.25 -13.02 -10.42
C ASP A 15 -14.74 -12.71 -10.66
N LEU A 16 -15.01 -11.85 -11.64
CA LEU A 16 -16.38 -11.63 -12.09
C LEU A 16 -16.83 -12.86 -12.88
N LEU A 17 -17.56 -13.74 -12.22
CA LEU A 17 -18.29 -14.81 -12.89
C LEU A 17 -19.57 -14.24 -13.50
N ALA A 18 -19.88 -14.68 -14.73
CA ALA A 18 -21.15 -14.35 -15.33
C ALA A 18 -22.31 -14.81 -14.42
N PRO A 19 -23.40 -14.05 -14.29
CA PRO A 19 -24.52 -14.44 -13.46
C PRO A 19 -25.10 -15.76 -13.99
N THR A 20 -25.01 -16.80 -13.18
CA THR A 20 -25.80 -18.02 -13.41
C THR A 20 -27.13 -17.85 -12.68
N ASP A 21 -28.23 -18.13 -13.37
CA ASP A 21 -29.57 -18.12 -12.80
C ASP A 21 -29.68 -19.14 -11.65
N GLY A 22 -29.49 -18.67 -10.45
CA GLY A 22 -29.58 -19.49 -9.24
C GLY A 22 -28.76 -18.91 -8.09
N GLY A 23 -29.47 -18.26 -7.23
CA GLY A 23 -29.17 -17.77 -5.90
C GLY A 23 -27.71 -17.77 -5.41
N ILE A 24 -27.25 -16.61 -5.02
CA ILE A 24 -25.99 -16.41 -4.29
C ILE A 24 -26.04 -17.19 -2.98
N ALA A 25 -25.36 -18.33 -2.92
CA ALA A 25 -25.10 -19.00 -1.66
C ALA A 25 -24.09 -18.14 -0.88
N ALA A 26 -24.56 -17.40 0.12
CA ALA A 26 -23.74 -16.69 1.09
C ALA A 26 -22.94 -17.71 1.91
N GLY A 27 -21.72 -17.96 1.52
CA GLY A 27 -20.84 -18.97 2.13
C GLY A 27 -19.43 -18.52 2.44
N HIS A 28 -19.21 -17.21 2.67
CA HIS A 28 -18.02 -16.77 3.37
C HIS A 28 -18.46 -15.76 4.43
N LEU A 29 -18.47 -16.20 5.68
CA LEU A 29 -18.56 -15.33 6.84
C LEU A 29 -17.40 -14.33 6.78
N ALA A 30 -17.68 -13.14 6.27
CA ALA A 30 -16.82 -11.99 6.46
C ALA A 30 -16.61 -11.87 7.96
N LYS A 31 -15.38 -12.11 8.43
CA LYS A 31 -15.00 -11.76 9.82
C LYS A 31 -15.43 -10.31 10.02
N ALA A 32 -16.28 -10.07 11.01
CA ALA A 32 -16.78 -8.74 11.33
C ALA A 32 -15.60 -7.76 11.36
N ARG A 33 -15.63 -6.74 10.49
CA ARG A 33 -14.67 -5.64 10.55
C ARG A 33 -14.74 -5.05 11.97
N PRO A 34 -13.60 -4.76 12.60
CA PRO A 34 -13.61 -4.03 13.87
C PRO A 34 -14.48 -2.79 13.73
N ALA A 35 -15.29 -2.49 14.75
CA ALA A 35 -16.11 -1.29 14.73
C ALA A 35 -15.20 -0.06 14.48
N PRO A 36 -15.58 0.86 13.58
CA PRO A 36 -14.76 2.01 13.25
C PRO A 36 -14.47 2.84 14.51
N ALA A 37 -13.21 3.25 14.66
CA ALA A 37 -12.81 4.16 15.73
C ALA A 37 -13.63 5.45 15.67
N ARG A 38 -13.89 6.05 16.83
CA ARG A 38 -14.58 7.34 16.92
C ARG A 38 -13.66 8.37 17.57
N SER A 39 -13.75 9.62 17.12
CA SER A 39 -13.13 10.76 17.78
C SER A 39 -13.79 11.05 19.13
N ALA A 40 -13.18 11.90 19.95
CA ALA A 40 -13.77 12.38 21.20
C ALA A 40 -15.15 13.06 21.00
N GLY A 41 -15.42 13.60 19.80
CA GLY A 41 -16.72 14.16 19.41
C GLY A 41 -17.69 13.14 18.78
N GLY A 42 -17.43 11.84 18.86
CA GLY A 42 -18.31 10.76 18.37
C GLY A 42 -18.30 10.54 16.85
N ARG A 43 -17.50 11.32 16.06
CA ARG A 43 -17.40 11.15 14.61
C ARG A 43 -16.58 9.88 14.27
N LYS A 44 -17.02 9.15 13.26
CA LYS A 44 -16.28 7.98 12.75
C LYS A 44 -14.92 8.42 12.19
N LEU A 45 -13.90 7.61 12.48
CA LEU A 45 -12.56 7.78 11.89
C LEU A 45 -12.27 6.65 10.90
N THR A 46 -11.49 6.96 9.89
CA THR A 46 -10.88 6.00 8.98
C THR A 46 -9.71 5.26 9.67
N ALA A 47 -9.17 4.26 9.04
CA ALA A 47 -8.00 3.53 9.56
C ALA A 47 -6.76 4.42 9.65
N SER A 48 -6.62 5.43 8.78
CA SER A 48 -5.56 6.44 8.81
C SER A 48 -5.73 7.50 9.90
N GLY A 49 -6.89 7.52 10.58
CA GLY A 49 -7.20 8.50 11.62
C GLY A 49 -7.93 9.75 11.15
N SER A 50 -8.20 9.89 9.86
CA SER A 50 -9.00 10.96 9.27
C SER A 50 -10.48 10.82 9.60
N TYR A 51 -11.28 11.88 9.42
CA TYR A 51 -12.72 11.78 9.57
C TYR A 51 -13.36 11.01 8.41
N ALA A 52 -14.09 9.94 8.72
CA ALA A 52 -14.82 9.21 7.70
C ALA A 52 -15.96 10.08 7.12
N VAL A 53 -16.04 10.11 5.79
CA VAL A 53 -17.10 10.79 5.05
C VAL A 53 -18.22 9.78 4.80
N ALA A 54 -19.43 10.11 5.26
CA ALA A 54 -20.62 9.32 4.97
C ALA A 54 -21.07 9.52 3.53
N ASP A 55 -21.68 8.49 2.92
CA ASP A 55 -22.25 8.54 1.57
C ASP A 55 -21.27 9.00 0.48
N GLN A 56 -20.11 8.38 0.41
CA GLN A 56 -19.16 8.61 -0.67
C GLN A 56 -19.78 8.20 -2.02
N ARG A 57 -20.13 9.20 -2.82
CA ARG A 57 -20.46 8.95 -4.23
C ARG A 57 -19.19 8.58 -4.98
N ALA A 58 -19.28 7.68 -5.96
CA ALA A 58 -18.18 7.38 -6.86
C ALA A 58 -17.68 8.70 -7.50
N LYS A 59 -16.41 9.01 -7.29
CA LYS A 59 -15.72 10.14 -7.92
C LYS A 59 -14.98 9.68 -9.15
N VAL A 60 -14.85 10.55 -10.13
CA VAL A 60 -13.91 10.32 -11.23
C VAL A 60 -12.51 10.33 -10.65
N ALA A 61 -11.70 9.32 -11.02
CA ALA A 61 -10.33 9.24 -10.55
C ALA A 61 -9.53 10.49 -10.96
N LYS A 62 -8.78 11.07 -10.03
CA LYS A 62 -7.84 12.15 -10.32
C LYS A 62 -6.79 11.70 -11.34
N ALA A 63 -6.17 12.62 -12.05
CA ALA A 63 -5.08 12.31 -12.96
C ALA A 63 -3.82 11.86 -12.21
N SER A 64 -3.59 12.37 -10.99
CA SER A 64 -2.47 11.97 -10.12
C SER A 64 -2.63 10.53 -9.62
N ARG A 65 -1.50 9.85 -9.42
CA ARG A 65 -1.44 8.44 -9.03
C ARG A 65 -0.40 8.22 -7.94
N ILE A 66 -0.57 7.13 -7.21
CA ILE A 66 0.45 6.59 -6.30
C ILE A 66 0.92 5.25 -6.86
N TRP A 67 2.23 5.03 -6.89
CA TRP A 67 2.84 3.74 -7.17
C TRP A 67 3.50 3.22 -5.91
N VAL A 68 3.39 1.92 -5.71
CA VAL A 68 4.07 1.19 -4.65
C VAL A 68 4.88 0.06 -5.26
N GLU A 69 5.99 -0.31 -4.63
CA GLU A 69 6.94 -1.25 -5.23
C GLU A 69 6.34 -2.64 -5.40
N GLY A 70 5.70 -3.14 -4.35
CA GLY A 70 5.22 -4.51 -4.31
C GLY A 70 3.75 -4.65 -3.89
N ARG A 71 3.27 -5.89 -3.97
CA ARG A 71 1.90 -6.24 -3.62
C ARG A 71 1.60 -6.01 -2.14
N HIS A 72 2.54 -6.36 -1.25
CA HIS A 72 2.33 -6.22 0.19
C HIS A 72 2.23 -4.75 0.60
N ASP A 73 2.99 -3.86 -0.09
CA ASP A 73 2.87 -2.42 0.07
C ASP A 73 1.47 -1.94 -0.30
N ALA A 74 0.97 -2.37 -1.47
CA ALA A 74 -0.37 -2.01 -1.92
C ALA A 74 -1.45 -2.46 -0.93
N GLU A 75 -1.36 -3.68 -0.43
CA GLU A 75 -2.31 -4.23 0.54
C GLU A 75 -2.27 -3.47 1.88
N LEU A 76 -1.08 -3.06 2.34
CA LEU A 76 -0.94 -2.27 3.56
C LEU A 76 -1.46 -0.84 3.37
N VAL A 77 -1.11 -0.20 2.25
CA VAL A 77 -1.59 1.15 1.91
C VAL A 77 -3.12 1.16 1.80
N GLU A 78 -3.70 0.20 1.10
CA GLU A 78 -5.15 0.05 0.99
C GLU A 78 -5.81 -0.18 2.36
N LYS A 79 -5.19 -0.99 3.21
CA LYS A 79 -5.70 -1.30 4.55
C LYS A 79 -5.79 -0.06 5.43
N VAL A 80 -4.81 0.82 5.38
CA VAL A 80 -4.66 1.96 6.29
C VAL A 80 -5.25 3.24 5.68
N TRP A 81 -4.97 3.54 4.43
CA TRP A 81 -5.32 4.80 3.77
C TRP A 81 -6.37 4.66 2.66
N GLY A 82 -6.80 3.43 2.35
CA GLY A 82 -7.71 3.19 1.23
C GLY A 82 -9.00 4.01 1.26
N ASP A 83 -9.59 4.24 2.44
CA ASP A 83 -10.78 5.07 2.58
C ASP A 83 -10.50 6.54 2.18
N ASP A 84 -9.37 7.10 2.59
CA ASP A 84 -8.99 8.48 2.28
C ASP A 84 -8.60 8.63 0.80
N LEU A 85 -7.85 7.67 0.27
CA LEU A 85 -7.44 7.66 -1.14
C LEU A 85 -8.66 7.56 -2.06
N ARG A 86 -9.64 6.74 -1.72
CA ARG A 86 -10.91 6.68 -2.45
C ARG A 86 -11.69 7.99 -2.34
N HIS A 87 -11.69 8.61 -1.16
CA HIS A 87 -12.32 9.91 -0.98
C HIS A 87 -11.68 10.97 -1.87
N GLU A 88 -10.36 10.98 -1.96
CA GLU A 88 -9.60 11.88 -2.83
C GLU A 88 -9.64 11.51 -4.32
N GLY A 89 -10.09 10.30 -4.65
CA GLY A 89 -10.09 9.79 -6.03
C GLY A 89 -8.69 9.43 -6.53
N VAL A 90 -7.74 9.16 -5.62
CA VAL A 90 -6.38 8.75 -5.95
C VAL A 90 -6.33 7.23 -6.09
N VAL A 91 -5.70 6.76 -7.16
CA VAL A 91 -5.52 5.32 -7.45
C VAL A 91 -4.11 4.91 -7.08
N VAL A 92 -3.99 3.77 -6.40
CA VAL A 92 -2.71 3.09 -6.11
C VAL A 92 -2.46 2.03 -7.17
N LEU A 93 -1.24 2.02 -7.71
CA LEU A 93 -0.79 1.10 -8.76
C LEU A 93 0.45 0.34 -8.29
N LEU A 94 0.63 -0.87 -8.80
CA LEU A 94 1.84 -1.66 -8.58
C LEU A 94 2.92 -1.27 -9.58
N LEU A 95 4.15 -1.16 -9.09
CA LEU A 95 5.33 -0.91 -9.92
C LEU A 95 5.96 -2.22 -10.43
N GLU A 96 5.70 -3.34 -9.73
CA GLU A 96 6.31 -4.65 -10.00
C GLU A 96 7.85 -4.61 -9.98
N GLY A 97 8.39 -3.85 -9.02
CA GLY A 97 9.81 -3.63 -8.81
C GLY A 97 10.29 -2.26 -9.27
N VAL A 98 11.22 -1.70 -8.51
CA VAL A 98 11.73 -0.34 -8.73
C VAL A 98 12.41 -0.13 -10.09
N ASP A 99 12.91 -1.20 -10.72
CA ASP A 99 13.57 -1.14 -12.03
C ASP A 99 12.66 -0.58 -13.14
N ASN A 100 11.36 -0.77 -13.01
CA ASN A 100 10.38 -0.30 -13.99
C ASN A 100 10.05 1.20 -13.85
N LEU A 101 10.48 1.84 -12.75
CA LEU A 101 10.02 3.17 -12.39
C LEU A 101 10.31 4.23 -13.45
N VAL A 102 11.49 4.22 -14.05
CA VAL A 102 11.87 5.21 -15.06
C VAL A 102 10.96 5.13 -16.28
N GLU A 103 10.66 3.91 -16.75
CA GLU A 103 9.79 3.70 -17.92
C GLU A 103 8.34 4.05 -17.60
N VAL A 104 7.85 3.60 -16.47
CA VAL A 104 6.49 3.94 -15.98
C VAL A 104 6.32 5.46 -15.88
N MET A 105 7.31 6.21 -15.40
CA MET A 105 7.23 7.67 -15.31
C MET A 105 7.30 8.34 -16.69
N ARG A 106 8.05 7.79 -17.66
CA ARG A 106 8.02 8.29 -19.05
C ARG A 106 6.65 8.14 -19.68
N GLU A 107 6.03 6.97 -19.55
CA GLU A 107 4.68 6.70 -20.08
C GLU A 107 3.61 7.53 -19.37
N PHE A 108 3.74 7.65 -18.06
CA PHE A 108 2.81 8.45 -17.26
C PHE A 108 2.86 9.93 -17.62
N ALA A 109 3.99 10.45 -18.05
CA ALA A 109 4.22 11.86 -18.42
C ALA A 109 3.73 12.83 -17.32
N PRO A 110 4.45 12.91 -16.17
CA PRO A 110 4.04 13.75 -15.04
C PRO A 110 3.94 15.23 -15.39
N SER A 111 3.00 15.93 -14.77
CA SER A 111 2.79 17.35 -14.96
C SER A 111 2.24 18.01 -13.68
N PRO A 112 2.15 19.34 -13.57
CA PRO A 112 1.61 20.00 -12.38
C PRO A 112 0.19 19.55 -11.97
N THR A 113 -0.62 19.13 -12.93
CA THR A 113 -1.99 18.63 -12.70
C THR A 113 -2.09 17.10 -12.69
N ARG A 114 -0.97 16.41 -12.94
CA ARG A 114 -0.86 14.94 -13.04
C ARG A 114 0.38 14.47 -12.32
N ARG A 115 0.34 14.49 -11.00
CA ARG A 115 1.48 14.16 -10.15
C ARG A 115 1.59 12.67 -9.88
N ALA A 116 2.81 12.21 -9.67
CA ALA A 116 3.13 10.83 -9.29
C ALA A 116 3.76 10.80 -7.90
N GLY A 117 3.15 10.07 -6.97
CA GLY A 117 3.77 9.68 -5.72
C GLY A 117 4.28 8.25 -5.85
N VAL A 118 5.48 7.97 -5.37
CA VAL A 118 6.10 6.63 -5.46
C VAL A 118 6.65 6.25 -4.11
N LEU A 119 6.17 5.13 -3.57
CA LEU A 119 6.71 4.52 -2.36
C LEU A 119 7.57 3.33 -2.77
N VAL A 120 8.84 3.34 -2.35
CA VAL A 120 9.78 2.24 -2.56
C VAL A 120 10.34 1.72 -1.25
N ASP A 121 10.76 0.47 -1.25
CA ASP A 121 11.44 -0.14 -0.13
C ASP A 121 12.86 0.44 0.01
N HIS A 122 13.39 0.41 1.22
CA HIS A 122 14.81 0.65 1.53
C HIS A 122 15.46 1.85 0.82
N LEU A 123 14.77 2.98 0.72
CA LEU A 123 15.32 4.20 0.11
C LEU A 123 16.38 4.84 1.01
N VAL A 124 17.61 4.38 0.89
CA VAL A 124 18.76 4.90 1.63
C VAL A 124 19.82 5.42 0.66
N ALA A 125 20.68 6.32 1.14
CA ALA A 125 21.74 6.90 0.31
C ALA A 125 22.64 5.81 -0.30
N GLY A 126 22.86 5.87 -1.62
CA GLY A 126 23.68 4.90 -2.35
C GLY A 126 23.00 3.59 -2.71
N SER A 127 21.74 3.38 -2.31
CA SER A 127 20.95 2.21 -2.71
C SER A 127 20.63 2.23 -4.22
N LYS A 128 20.14 1.13 -4.74
CA LYS A 128 19.62 1.02 -6.10
C LYS A 128 18.45 1.99 -6.29
N GLU A 129 17.54 2.01 -5.33
CA GLU A 129 16.34 2.83 -5.29
C GLU A 129 16.69 4.33 -5.37
N SER A 130 17.70 4.78 -4.61
CA SER A 130 18.15 6.18 -4.63
C SER A 130 18.74 6.60 -6.00
N ARG A 131 19.41 5.68 -6.68
CA ARG A 131 19.95 5.95 -8.03
C ARG A 131 18.83 6.05 -9.06
N ILE A 132 17.83 5.18 -8.98
CA ILE A 132 16.66 5.21 -9.87
C ILE A 132 15.83 6.47 -9.61
N ALA A 133 15.61 6.85 -8.35
CA ALA A 133 14.93 8.09 -7.99
C ALA A 133 15.63 9.32 -8.59
N ALA A 134 16.97 9.34 -8.56
CA ALA A 134 17.75 10.40 -9.18
C ALA A 134 17.59 10.46 -10.72
N GLN A 135 17.44 9.31 -11.38
CA GLN A 135 17.14 9.26 -12.83
C GLN A 135 15.74 9.81 -13.12
N VAL A 136 14.74 9.45 -12.32
CA VAL A 136 13.36 9.96 -12.46
C VAL A 136 13.32 11.47 -12.32
N ALA A 137 14.07 12.04 -11.39
CA ALA A 137 14.15 13.49 -11.19
C ALA A 137 14.68 14.26 -12.42
N GLN A 138 15.43 13.58 -13.30
CA GLN A 138 15.97 14.16 -14.55
C GLN A 138 15.02 14.00 -15.75
N LEU A 139 13.91 13.28 -15.60
CA LEU A 139 12.93 13.14 -16.67
C LEU A 139 12.18 14.46 -16.93
N PRO A 140 11.66 14.67 -18.15
CA PRO A 140 10.67 15.71 -18.38
C PRO A 140 9.50 15.56 -17.40
N GLY A 141 9.19 16.61 -16.66
CA GLY A 141 8.17 16.56 -15.63
C GLY A 141 8.59 15.87 -14.31
N GLY A 142 9.87 15.50 -14.14
CA GLY A 142 10.39 14.84 -12.94
C GLY A 142 10.15 15.62 -11.64
N SER A 143 10.04 16.95 -11.69
CA SER A 143 9.64 17.78 -10.54
C SER A 143 8.20 17.52 -10.05
N ASN A 144 7.38 16.86 -10.86
CA ASN A 144 6.03 16.43 -10.51
C ASN A 144 5.96 14.96 -10.07
N VAL A 145 7.11 14.37 -9.75
CA VAL A 145 7.25 13.03 -9.17
C VAL A 145 7.90 13.14 -7.81
N LEU A 146 7.24 12.62 -6.80
CA LEU A 146 7.81 12.45 -5.47
C LEU A 146 8.15 10.97 -5.28
N VAL A 147 9.43 10.62 -5.26
CA VAL A 147 9.89 9.29 -4.88
C VAL A 147 10.34 9.35 -3.43
N THR A 148 9.71 8.58 -2.59
CA THR A 148 10.06 8.45 -1.17
C THR A 148 10.06 6.99 -0.78
N GLY A 149 10.57 6.67 0.39
CA GLY A 149 10.63 5.30 0.88
C GLY A 149 10.90 5.24 2.37
N HIS A 150 10.72 4.07 2.89
CA HIS A 150 10.97 3.77 4.30
C HIS A 150 12.36 3.10 4.48
N PRO A 151 12.91 3.13 5.71
CA PRO A 151 14.24 2.57 5.98
C PRO A 151 14.26 1.03 6.10
N TYR A 152 13.11 0.38 6.01
CA TYR A 152 12.98 -1.07 6.18
C TYR A 152 13.38 -1.81 4.91
N VAL A 153 13.83 -3.06 5.05
CA VAL A 153 14.18 -3.93 3.92
C VAL A 153 12.92 -4.42 3.20
N ASP A 154 11.82 -4.56 3.95
CA ASP A 154 10.52 -4.97 3.42
C ASP A 154 9.41 -4.32 4.26
N VAL A 155 8.28 -4.02 3.64
CA VAL A 155 7.12 -3.37 4.29
C VAL A 155 6.58 -4.13 5.51
N TRP A 156 6.84 -5.43 5.64
CA TRP A 156 6.47 -6.20 6.83
C TRP A 156 7.02 -5.56 8.11
N GLN A 157 8.24 -5.05 8.03
CA GLN A 157 8.92 -4.41 9.16
C GLN A 157 8.33 -3.04 9.51
N ALA A 158 7.51 -2.48 8.64
CA ALA A 158 6.77 -1.24 8.91
C ALA A 158 5.53 -1.46 9.80
N VAL A 159 5.11 -2.70 10.01
CA VAL A 159 4.08 -3.06 10.98
C VAL A 159 4.72 -3.19 12.37
N LYS A 160 4.12 -2.60 13.40
CA LYS A 160 4.70 -2.61 14.75
C LYS A 160 4.87 -4.03 15.29
N PRO A 161 6.09 -4.43 15.70
CA PRO A 161 6.37 -5.78 16.23
C PRO A 161 5.60 -6.07 17.53
N SER A 162 5.25 -5.04 18.30
CA SER A 162 4.45 -5.18 19.54
C SER A 162 3.09 -5.83 19.33
N LEU A 163 2.52 -5.79 18.11
CA LEU A 163 1.28 -6.49 17.77
C LEU A 163 1.42 -8.03 17.83
N PHE A 164 2.66 -8.51 17.83
CA PHE A 164 3.02 -9.92 17.90
C PHE A 164 3.69 -10.29 19.22
N GLY A 165 3.69 -9.38 20.20
CA GLY A 165 4.37 -9.56 21.48
C GLY A 165 5.90 -9.46 21.39
N LEU A 166 6.42 -8.86 20.31
CA LEU A 166 7.85 -8.68 20.08
C LEU A 166 8.28 -7.28 20.46
N SER A 167 9.52 -7.13 20.95
CA SER A 167 10.16 -5.82 21.16
C SER A 167 10.73 -5.23 19.85
N ALA A 168 11.15 -6.09 18.94
CA ALA A 168 11.64 -5.76 17.61
C ALA A 168 11.37 -6.91 16.65
N TRP A 169 11.35 -6.64 15.34
CA TRP A 169 11.37 -7.69 14.34
C TRP A 169 12.67 -8.48 14.43
N PRO A 170 12.63 -9.80 14.16
CA PRO A 170 13.84 -10.63 14.17
C PRO A 170 14.89 -10.14 13.17
N ASP A 171 16.15 -10.19 13.55
CA ASP A 171 17.26 -9.98 12.63
C ASP A 171 17.37 -11.18 11.69
N VAL A 172 17.34 -10.91 10.39
CA VAL A 172 17.51 -11.92 9.35
C VAL A 172 18.94 -11.85 8.81
N PRO A 173 19.70 -12.94 8.80
CA PRO A 173 21.06 -12.96 8.30
C PRO A 173 21.15 -12.51 6.84
N ARG A 174 22.22 -11.78 6.49
CA ARG A 174 22.49 -11.37 5.10
C ARG A 174 22.54 -12.59 4.19
N GLY A 175 21.89 -12.47 3.01
CA GLY A 175 21.80 -13.56 2.05
C GLY A 175 20.60 -14.50 2.26
N THR A 176 19.85 -14.34 3.35
CA THR A 176 18.56 -14.97 3.55
C THR A 176 17.46 -14.03 3.08
N ASP A 177 16.47 -14.54 2.37
CA ASP A 177 15.28 -13.77 2.03
C ASP A 177 14.58 -13.28 3.30
N ILE A 178 14.27 -11.99 3.36
CA ILE A 178 13.74 -11.34 4.57
C ILE A 178 12.43 -11.96 5.04
N LYS A 179 11.55 -12.34 4.13
CA LYS A 179 10.23 -12.92 4.45
C LYS A 179 10.37 -14.32 5.00
N HIS A 180 11.13 -15.17 4.31
CA HIS A 180 11.45 -16.53 4.79
C HIS A 180 12.14 -16.50 6.15
N GLY A 181 13.17 -15.66 6.31
CA GLY A 181 13.91 -15.54 7.56
C GLY A 181 13.04 -15.02 8.71
N THR A 182 12.18 -14.05 8.46
CA THR A 182 11.25 -13.51 9.45
C THR A 182 10.27 -14.60 9.92
N LEU A 183 9.65 -15.34 9.00
CA LEU A 183 8.71 -16.42 9.36
C LEU A 183 9.41 -17.55 10.13
N ALA A 184 10.61 -17.93 9.70
CA ALA A 184 11.42 -18.93 10.39
C ALA A 184 11.70 -18.54 11.85
N ALA A 185 12.13 -17.28 12.06
CA ALA A 185 12.42 -16.76 13.39
C ALA A 185 11.17 -16.64 14.28
N LEU A 186 9.99 -16.45 13.68
CA LEU A 186 8.70 -16.48 14.37
C LEU A 186 8.16 -17.89 14.63
N GLY A 187 8.85 -18.94 14.13
CA GLY A 187 8.35 -20.30 14.20
C GLY A 187 7.11 -20.57 13.33
N TRP A 188 6.93 -19.77 12.28
CA TRP A 188 5.82 -19.92 11.34
C TRP A 188 6.24 -20.72 10.09
N PRO A 189 5.30 -21.38 9.40
CA PRO A 189 5.59 -22.02 8.10
C PRO A 189 6.25 -21.01 7.15
N HIS A 190 7.32 -21.43 6.47
CA HIS A 190 8.15 -20.52 5.67
C HIS A 190 8.82 -21.20 4.46
N ALA A 191 8.40 -22.44 4.11
CA ALA A 191 9.05 -23.20 3.05
C ALA A 191 8.57 -22.83 1.64
N THR A 192 7.32 -22.36 1.51
CA THR A 192 6.66 -22.14 0.23
C THR A 192 6.17 -20.70 0.07
N GLN A 193 5.87 -20.29 -1.17
CA GLN A 193 5.22 -19.01 -1.43
C GLN A 193 3.84 -18.92 -0.77
N ALA A 194 3.13 -20.02 -0.62
CA ALA A 194 1.87 -20.05 0.11
C ALA A 194 2.07 -19.73 1.59
N ASP A 195 3.17 -20.21 2.20
CA ASP A 195 3.52 -19.88 3.59
C ASP A 195 3.81 -18.37 3.74
N ILE A 196 4.55 -17.79 2.77
CA ILE A 196 4.84 -16.36 2.75
C ILE A 196 3.54 -15.56 2.65
N ALA A 197 2.66 -15.91 1.72
CA ALA A 197 1.36 -15.26 1.58
C ALA A 197 0.52 -15.37 2.86
N GLN A 198 0.49 -16.55 3.49
CA GLN A 198 -0.23 -16.78 4.73
C GLN A 198 0.38 -16.01 5.91
N GLY A 199 1.72 -15.95 5.98
CA GLY A 199 2.45 -15.14 6.95
C GLY A 199 2.08 -13.67 6.85
N TRP A 200 2.09 -13.13 5.62
CA TRP A 200 1.65 -11.76 5.36
C TRP A 200 0.21 -11.52 5.78
N GLN A 201 -0.71 -12.39 5.42
CA GLN A 201 -2.11 -12.24 5.83
C GLN A 201 -2.28 -12.22 7.36
N ARG A 202 -1.47 -12.99 8.10
CA ARG A 202 -1.47 -12.94 9.57
C ARG A 202 -0.97 -11.58 10.09
N ILE A 203 0.06 -11.02 9.46
CA ILE A 203 0.59 -9.71 9.81
C ILE A 203 -0.45 -8.63 9.51
N LEU A 204 -0.95 -8.59 8.28
CA LEU A 204 -1.93 -7.61 7.83
C LEU A 204 -3.23 -7.65 8.65
N ALA A 205 -3.66 -8.84 9.09
CA ALA A 205 -4.85 -8.99 9.92
C ALA A 205 -4.74 -8.32 11.30
N ARG A 206 -3.53 -8.04 11.78
CA ARG A 206 -3.29 -7.34 13.05
C ARG A 206 -3.33 -5.82 12.91
N VAL A 207 -3.15 -5.31 11.70
CA VAL A 207 -3.21 -3.88 11.43
C VAL A 207 -4.67 -3.42 11.42
N ASN A 208 -5.02 -2.49 12.28
CA ASN A 208 -6.37 -1.92 12.39
C ASN A 208 -6.40 -0.42 12.11
N SER A 209 -5.27 0.27 12.28
CA SER A 209 -5.16 1.70 12.06
C SER A 209 -3.70 2.13 11.85
N TYR A 210 -3.49 3.40 11.52
CA TYR A 210 -2.16 4.02 11.44
C TYR A 210 -1.32 3.84 12.71
N LYS A 211 -1.96 3.67 13.88
CA LYS A 211 -1.26 3.45 15.16
C LYS A 211 -0.47 2.15 15.22
N ASP A 212 -0.80 1.22 14.33
CA ASP A 212 -0.18 -0.10 14.22
C ASP A 212 1.02 -0.08 13.26
N ILE A 213 1.30 1.07 12.65
CA ILE A 213 2.38 1.29 11.69
C ILE A 213 3.51 2.07 12.33
N GLU A 214 4.74 1.73 11.97
CA GLU A 214 5.94 2.43 12.40
C GLU A 214 6.00 3.84 11.78
N PRO A 215 6.51 4.85 12.52
CA PRO A 215 6.57 6.23 12.06
C PRO A 215 7.33 6.42 10.74
N GLY A 216 8.31 5.55 10.46
CA GLY A 216 9.11 5.62 9.23
C GLY A 216 8.30 5.43 7.95
N LEU A 217 7.23 4.63 7.96
CA LEU A 217 6.31 4.51 6.83
C LEU A 217 5.20 5.57 6.89
N LEU A 218 4.67 5.86 8.09
CA LEU A 218 3.58 6.84 8.24
C LEU A 218 3.92 8.17 7.60
N GLY A 219 5.05 8.77 8.00
CA GLY A 219 5.44 10.08 7.48
C GLY A 219 5.65 10.09 5.97
N ARG A 220 6.10 8.97 5.39
CA ARG A 220 6.29 8.86 3.93
C ARG A 220 4.97 8.78 3.18
N MET A 221 4.00 8.04 3.71
CA MET A 221 2.68 7.97 3.09
C MET A 221 1.93 9.30 3.18
N GLU A 222 1.97 9.99 4.32
CA GLU A 222 1.37 11.32 4.45
C GLU A 222 2.01 12.31 3.45
N GLU A 223 3.34 12.31 3.31
CA GLU A 223 4.05 13.14 2.34
C GLU A 223 3.61 12.86 0.89
N ILE A 224 3.46 11.58 0.53
CA ILE A 224 2.96 11.18 -0.80
C ILE A 224 1.52 11.66 -1.00
N ILE A 225 0.64 11.43 -0.04
CA ILE A 225 -0.77 11.79 -0.14
C ILE A 225 -0.91 13.31 -0.31
N ASP A 226 -0.24 14.09 0.53
CA ASP A 226 -0.23 15.55 0.43
C ASP A 226 0.27 16.02 -0.94
N PHE A 227 1.34 15.41 -1.44
CA PHE A 227 1.91 15.76 -2.74
C PHE A 227 0.93 15.51 -3.90
N VAL A 228 0.29 14.32 -3.96
CA VAL A 228 -0.59 13.98 -5.09
C VAL A 228 -1.97 14.61 -5.00
N THR A 229 -2.38 15.05 -3.81
CA THR A 229 -3.68 15.69 -3.58
C THR A 229 -3.63 17.21 -3.59
N ALA A 230 -2.45 17.80 -3.43
CA ALA A 230 -2.27 19.26 -3.45
C ALA A 230 -2.88 19.88 -4.72
N PRO A 231 -3.51 21.06 -4.62
CA PRO A 231 -4.03 21.77 -5.78
C PRO A 231 -2.93 21.97 -6.83
N GLY A 232 -3.23 21.68 -8.09
CA GLY A 232 -2.32 22.01 -9.18
C GLY A 232 -2.16 23.54 -9.27
N THR A 233 -0.94 24.03 -9.27
CA THR A 233 -0.68 25.43 -9.68
C THR A 233 -0.87 25.51 -11.19
N HIS A 234 -1.84 26.28 -11.60
CA HIS A 234 -2.11 26.60 -13.02
C HIS A 234 -1.05 27.52 -13.58
#